data_4d938e148fbfbcb6821e0bfbaff7f26e
#
_entry.id   4d938e148fbfbcb6821e0bfbaff7f26e
#
_cell.length_a   1.000
_cell.length_b   1.000
_cell.length_c   1.000
_cell.angle_alpha   90.00
_cell.angle_beta   90.00
_cell.angle_gamma   90.00
#
_symmetry.space_group_name_H-M   'P 1'
#
loop_
_entity.id
_entity.type
_entity.pdbx_description
1 polymer ?
#
loop_
_entity_poly.entity_id
_entity_poly.type
_entity_poly.pdbx_seq_one_letter_code
_entity_poly.pdbx_strand_id
1 'polypeptide(L)'
;MNIINKGLNIFIAAIAAVSIVSSCQKDDTLQYNNATMGNIVDGRFVSDQGNIFNVVDQTCPGDLPSMSRAFVVCDVLNRTAAGAENEYDVRVNQIATVLDKEIVYHANTTQEMFIQDPIHVEYAWISGGYMNLYIMVPMKSGSDTKHMINLVHEGAMIDSATNEEISGTYRFTLRHNSNGDKIVPEQAINYVLGGRYVSFPLSSYITEKEAKFSIEWVWHKNVGAGLSSETETKGLVTTYSAEGFQHAPKSTTAQQMAIVE
;
A
#
# COMPACT_ATOMS: atom_id res chain seq x y z
N MET A 1 -13.42 19.29 82.53
CA MET A 1 -12.87 19.86 81.29
C MET A 1 -13.15 18.84 80.17
N ASN A 2 -14.08 19.21 79.29
CA ASN A 2 -14.82 18.31 78.41
C ASN A 2 -14.02 17.84 77.22
N ILE A 3 -14.04 16.56 77.00
CA ILE A 3 -13.60 15.94 75.76
C ILE A 3 -14.85 15.37 75.08
N ILE A 4 -15.24 15.99 74.01
CA ILE A 4 -16.37 15.61 73.19
C ILE A 4 -15.93 14.56 72.21
N ASN A 5 -16.38 13.32 72.40
CA ASN A 5 -16.30 12.25 71.40
C ASN A 5 -17.34 12.49 70.32
N LYS A 6 -16.91 12.77 69.12
CA LYS A 6 -17.76 12.74 67.92
C LYS A 6 -17.66 11.37 67.31
N GLY A 7 -18.73 10.62 67.42
CA GLY A 7 -18.91 9.33 66.76
C GLY A 7 -18.90 9.46 65.25
N LEU A 8 -18.06 8.64 64.65
CA LEU A 8 -17.99 8.47 63.21
C LEU A 8 -19.05 7.45 62.76
N ASN A 9 -20.16 7.97 62.21
CA ASN A 9 -21.18 7.14 61.59
C ASN A 9 -20.64 6.58 60.27
N ILE A 10 -20.27 5.31 60.25
CA ILE A 10 -19.95 4.57 59.03
C ILE A 10 -21.28 4.20 58.36
N PHE A 11 -21.65 4.94 57.34
CA PHE A 11 -22.67 4.52 56.40
C PHE A 11 -22.12 3.40 55.51
N ILE A 12 -22.46 2.17 55.77
CA ILE A 12 -22.27 1.04 54.87
C ILE A 12 -23.34 1.18 53.78
N ALA A 13 -23.00 1.85 52.70
CA ALA A 13 -23.79 1.79 51.48
C ALA A 13 -23.58 0.41 50.84
N ALA A 14 -24.60 -0.45 51.00
CA ALA A 14 -24.70 -1.69 50.24
C ALA A 14 -24.82 -1.32 48.73
N ILE A 15 -23.71 -1.36 48.03
CA ILE A 15 -23.72 -1.30 46.56
C ILE A 15 -24.27 -2.65 46.11
N ALA A 16 -25.56 -2.70 45.79
CA ALA A 16 -26.12 -3.79 45.01
C ALA A 16 -25.39 -3.79 43.67
N ALA A 17 -24.47 -4.73 43.51
CA ALA A 17 -23.88 -5.05 42.21
C ALA A 17 -25.00 -5.58 41.32
N VAL A 18 -25.66 -4.70 40.59
CA VAL A 18 -26.45 -5.08 39.43
C VAL A 18 -25.43 -5.61 38.43
N SER A 19 -25.32 -6.91 38.42
CA SER A 19 -24.68 -7.61 37.32
C SER A 19 -25.48 -7.32 36.05
N ILE A 20 -25.16 -6.21 35.40
CA ILE A 20 -25.52 -6.03 34.00
C ILE A 20 -24.76 -7.11 33.29
N VAL A 21 -25.39 -8.25 33.07
CA VAL A 21 -25.01 -9.19 32.03
C VAL A 21 -25.24 -8.42 30.74
N SER A 22 -24.27 -7.56 30.38
CA SER A 22 -24.11 -7.19 29.01
C SER A 22 -23.93 -8.52 28.27
N SER A 23 -25.03 -9.00 27.74
CA SER A 23 -25.03 -9.85 26.59
C SER A 23 -24.20 -9.05 25.56
N CYS A 24 -22.88 -9.25 25.56
CA CYS A 24 -22.11 -9.04 24.39
C CYS A 24 -22.70 -10.01 23.36
N GLN A 25 -23.75 -9.58 22.66
CA GLN A 25 -23.81 -9.95 21.27
C GLN A 25 -22.42 -9.58 20.75
N LYS A 26 -21.62 -10.60 20.54
CA LYS A 26 -20.49 -10.48 19.64
C LYS A 26 -21.11 -9.94 18.36
N ASP A 27 -21.00 -8.65 18.16
CA ASP A 27 -21.06 -8.09 16.83
C ASP A 27 -19.88 -8.78 16.11
N ASP A 28 -20.18 -9.85 15.43
CA ASP A 28 -19.25 -10.54 14.52
C ASP A 28 -18.97 -9.66 13.28
N THR A 29 -19.36 -8.40 13.33
CA THR A 29 -18.95 -7.36 12.39
C THR A 29 -17.47 -7.11 12.65
N LEU A 30 -16.64 -7.84 11.95
CA LEU A 30 -15.22 -7.56 11.89
C LEU A 30 -15.09 -6.19 11.21
N GLN A 31 -15.15 -5.11 11.97
CA GLN A 31 -14.86 -3.77 11.46
C GLN A 31 -13.39 -3.75 11.05
N TYR A 32 -13.15 -4.17 9.84
CA TYR A 32 -11.90 -3.90 9.17
C TYR A 32 -12.08 -2.60 8.41
N ASN A 33 -11.47 -1.54 8.87
CA ASN A 33 -11.04 -0.44 8.02
C ASN A 33 -9.96 -0.99 7.08
N ASN A 34 -10.35 -1.89 6.17
CA ASN A 34 -9.41 -2.63 5.36
C ASN A 34 -9.28 -1.98 4.01
N ALA A 35 -8.26 -1.18 3.93
CA ALA A 35 -7.64 -0.87 2.68
C ALA A 35 -6.76 -2.07 2.27
N THR A 36 -7.10 -2.77 1.21
CA THR A 36 -6.34 -3.94 0.75
C THR A 36 -6.19 -3.95 -0.76
N MET A 37 -5.04 -4.45 -1.21
CA MET A 37 -4.83 -4.82 -2.60
C MET A 37 -5.31 -6.25 -2.83
N GLY A 38 -5.68 -6.55 -4.07
CA GLY A 38 -6.03 -7.90 -4.46
C GLY A 38 -6.29 -8.03 -5.96
N ASN A 39 -6.45 -9.26 -6.38
CA ASN A 39 -6.74 -9.63 -7.77
C ASN A 39 -8.21 -9.99 -7.92
N ILE A 40 -8.74 -9.80 -9.13
CA ILE A 40 -10.04 -10.32 -9.50
C ILE A 40 -9.84 -11.71 -10.13
N VAL A 41 -10.33 -12.73 -9.46
CA VAL A 41 -10.25 -14.13 -9.90
C VAL A 41 -11.67 -14.69 -9.99
N ASP A 42 -12.07 -15.11 -11.18
CA ASP A 42 -13.42 -15.63 -11.45
C ASP A 42 -14.55 -14.67 -10.99
N GLY A 43 -14.32 -13.35 -11.18
CA GLY A 43 -15.28 -12.30 -10.81
C GLY A 43 -15.34 -11.97 -9.31
N ARG A 44 -14.48 -12.58 -8.48
CA ARG A 44 -14.38 -12.32 -7.04
C ARG A 44 -13.09 -11.61 -6.70
N PHE A 45 -13.13 -10.74 -5.70
CA PHE A 45 -11.94 -10.09 -5.20
C PHE A 45 -11.20 -11.01 -4.21
N VAL A 46 -9.97 -11.35 -4.56
CA VAL A 46 -9.06 -12.12 -3.70
C VAL A 46 -7.97 -11.18 -3.21
N SER A 47 -7.98 -10.88 -1.92
CA SER A 47 -6.98 -10.00 -1.32
C SER A 47 -5.58 -10.61 -1.34
N ASP A 48 -4.55 -9.77 -1.26
CA ASP A 48 -3.15 -10.20 -1.21
C ASP A 48 -2.84 -11.11 -0.01
N GLN A 49 -3.69 -11.10 1.01
CA GLN A 49 -3.63 -12.01 2.16
C GLN A 49 -4.35 -13.34 1.93
N GLY A 50 -4.92 -13.55 0.74
CA GLY A 50 -5.62 -14.77 0.38
C GLY A 50 -7.09 -14.83 0.85
N ASN A 51 -7.65 -13.73 1.36
CA ASN A 51 -9.06 -13.69 1.72
C ASN A 51 -9.91 -13.46 0.47
N ILE A 52 -11.01 -14.19 0.35
CA ILE A 52 -11.98 -14.07 -0.73
C ILE A 52 -13.11 -13.16 -0.25
N PHE A 53 -13.38 -12.10 -0.98
CA PHE A 53 -14.43 -11.14 -0.67
C PHE A 53 -15.58 -11.24 -1.68
N ASN A 54 -16.74 -11.62 -1.17
CA ASN A 54 -18.00 -11.56 -1.88
C ASN A 54 -18.59 -10.18 -1.71
N VAL A 55 -18.64 -9.39 -2.75
CA VAL A 55 -19.20 -8.04 -2.69
C VAL A 55 -20.72 -8.16 -2.70
N VAL A 56 -21.34 -7.99 -1.53
CA VAL A 56 -22.80 -8.03 -1.36
C VAL A 56 -23.44 -6.64 -1.36
N ASP A 57 -22.63 -5.59 -1.15
CA ASP A 57 -23.05 -4.20 -1.21
C ASP A 57 -21.90 -3.32 -1.68
N GLN A 58 -22.20 -2.24 -2.40
CA GLN A 58 -21.20 -1.30 -2.92
C GLN A 58 -21.75 0.13 -2.86
N THR A 59 -21.06 1.01 -2.15
CA THR A 59 -21.45 2.41 -1.97
C THR A 59 -20.70 3.39 -2.87
N CYS A 60 -19.67 2.91 -3.57
CA CYS A 60 -18.85 3.71 -4.47
C CYS A 60 -19.07 3.35 -5.95
N PRO A 61 -18.77 4.26 -6.90
CA PRO A 61 -18.77 3.92 -8.31
C PRO A 61 -17.59 2.99 -8.65
N GLY A 62 -17.74 2.23 -9.74
CA GLY A 62 -16.73 1.33 -10.30
C GLY A 62 -17.28 -0.07 -10.54
N ASP A 63 -16.69 -0.76 -11.51
CA ASP A 63 -17.00 -2.14 -11.85
C ASP A 63 -15.82 -3.03 -11.46
N LEU A 64 -15.80 -3.47 -10.20
CA LEU A 64 -14.72 -4.28 -9.66
C LEU A 64 -14.47 -5.57 -10.48
N PRO A 65 -15.48 -6.33 -10.94
CA PRO A 65 -15.26 -7.51 -11.75
C PRO A 65 -14.55 -7.28 -13.09
N SER A 66 -14.58 -6.06 -13.62
CA SER A 66 -13.91 -5.73 -14.89
C SER A 66 -12.42 -5.46 -14.76
N MET A 67 -11.88 -5.41 -13.53
CA MET A 67 -10.48 -5.12 -13.24
C MET A 67 -9.67 -6.41 -13.14
N SER A 68 -8.36 -6.35 -13.42
CA SER A 68 -7.44 -7.45 -13.12
C SER A 68 -6.98 -7.40 -11.67
N ARG A 69 -6.67 -6.18 -11.19
CA ARG A 69 -6.19 -5.89 -9.85
C ARG A 69 -6.78 -4.57 -9.34
N ALA A 70 -7.10 -4.51 -8.06
CA ALA A 70 -7.70 -3.31 -7.46
C ALA A 70 -7.16 -3.05 -6.05
N PHE A 71 -7.23 -1.79 -5.65
CA PHE A 71 -7.18 -1.39 -4.25
C PHE A 71 -8.61 -1.14 -3.78
N VAL A 72 -9.00 -1.80 -2.69
CA VAL A 72 -10.36 -1.78 -2.18
C VAL A 72 -10.36 -1.37 -0.72
N VAL A 73 -11.30 -0.49 -0.36
CA VAL A 73 -11.65 -0.22 1.04
C VAL A 73 -13.03 -0.80 1.28
N CYS A 74 -13.15 -1.70 2.24
CA CYS A 74 -14.40 -2.39 2.51
C CYS A 74 -14.63 -2.64 4.00
N ASP A 75 -15.91 -2.79 4.36
CA ASP A 75 -16.34 -3.32 5.64
C ASP A 75 -16.61 -4.82 5.49
N VAL A 76 -16.05 -5.63 6.36
CA VAL A 76 -16.40 -7.04 6.45
C VAL A 76 -17.67 -7.17 7.26
N LEU A 77 -18.73 -7.68 6.65
CA LEU A 77 -20.04 -7.79 7.28
C LEU A 77 -20.17 -9.09 8.07
N ASN A 78 -19.78 -10.20 7.48
CA ASN A 78 -19.82 -11.53 8.09
C ASN A 78 -18.90 -12.50 7.32
N ARG A 79 -18.67 -13.68 7.91
CA ARG A 79 -18.17 -14.84 7.16
C ARG A 79 -19.27 -15.38 6.25
N THR A 80 -18.91 -15.77 5.05
CA THR A 80 -19.87 -16.43 4.17
C THR A 80 -20.31 -17.77 4.76
N ALA A 81 -21.61 -17.92 5.01
CA ALA A 81 -22.14 -19.05 5.81
C ALA A 81 -21.87 -20.45 5.22
N ALA A 82 -21.64 -20.54 3.91
CA ALA A 82 -21.33 -21.78 3.19
C ALA A 82 -19.95 -21.74 2.52
N GLY A 83 -19.14 -20.70 2.80
CA GLY A 83 -17.85 -20.47 2.16
C GLY A 83 -16.68 -21.13 2.89
N ALA A 84 -15.49 -20.97 2.31
CA ALA A 84 -14.24 -21.37 2.94
C ALA A 84 -13.95 -20.52 4.20
N GLU A 85 -13.02 -20.96 5.05
CA GLU A 85 -12.68 -20.28 6.29
C GLU A 85 -12.20 -18.84 6.10
N ASN A 86 -11.65 -18.52 4.92
CA ASN A 86 -11.15 -17.21 4.51
C ASN A 86 -12.10 -16.45 3.55
N GLU A 87 -13.38 -16.83 3.52
CA GLU A 87 -14.39 -16.22 2.63
C GLU A 87 -15.33 -15.32 3.43
N TYR A 88 -15.51 -14.07 2.97
CA TYR A 88 -16.26 -13.04 3.68
C TYR A 88 -17.20 -12.28 2.76
N ASP A 89 -18.38 -11.94 3.28
CA ASP A 89 -19.29 -11.00 2.65
C ASP A 89 -18.88 -9.59 3.03
N VAL A 90 -18.73 -8.71 2.04
CA VAL A 90 -18.22 -7.36 2.25
C VAL A 90 -19.10 -6.29 1.62
N ARG A 91 -19.07 -5.09 2.23
CA ARG A 91 -19.51 -3.85 1.61
C ARG A 91 -18.30 -3.09 1.13
N VAL A 92 -18.25 -2.77 -0.16
CA VAL A 92 -17.17 -1.99 -0.75
C VAL A 92 -17.49 -0.50 -0.70
N ASN A 93 -16.61 0.27 -0.05
CA ASN A 93 -16.76 1.71 0.15
C ASN A 93 -15.91 2.55 -0.82
N GLN A 94 -14.76 2.01 -1.26
CA GLN A 94 -13.90 2.64 -2.25
C GLN A 94 -13.24 1.59 -3.14
N ILE A 95 -13.08 1.93 -4.41
CA ILE A 95 -12.32 1.16 -5.39
C ILE A 95 -11.35 2.11 -6.09
N ALA A 96 -10.10 1.70 -6.19
CA ALA A 96 -9.13 2.34 -7.05
C ALA A 96 -8.51 1.32 -7.99
N THR A 97 -8.47 1.68 -9.28
CA THR A 97 -7.79 0.87 -10.29
C THR A 97 -6.30 0.86 -10.02
N VAL A 98 -5.70 -0.31 -10.11
CA VAL A 98 -4.25 -0.52 -9.99
C VAL A 98 -3.68 -0.69 -11.39
N LEU A 99 -2.62 0.04 -11.70
CA LEU A 99 -1.83 -0.19 -12.90
C LEU A 99 -0.97 -1.43 -12.68
N ASP A 100 -1.38 -2.56 -13.25
CA ASP A 100 -0.65 -3.83 -13.18
C ASP A 100 0.29 -3.92 -14.38
N LYS A 101 1.60 -4.02 -14.13
CA LYS A 101 2.63 -3.98 -15.17
C LYS A 101 3.77 -4.96 -14.88
N GLU A 102 4.23 -5.60 -15.94
CA GLU A 102 5.45 -6.42 -15.88
C GLU A 102 6.69 -5.57 -15.60
N ILE A 103 7.66 -6.18 -14.90
CA ILE A 103 8.99 -5.62 -14.71
C ILE A 103 9.77 -5.75 -16.01
N VAL A 104 10.43 -4.67 -16.43
CA VAL A 104 11.22 -4.63 -17.66
C VAL A 104 12.69 -4.89 -17.33
N TYR A 105 13.32 -5.84 -18.01
CA TYR A 105 14.77 -6.01 -17.91
C TYR A 105 15.49 -4.88 -18.64
N HIS A 106 16.58 -4.39 -18.06
CA HIS A 106 17.37 -3.29 -18.64
C HIS A 106 17.72 -3.52 -20.13
N ALA A 107 18.10 -4.74 -20.49
CA ALA A 107 18.42 -5.12 -21.87
C ALA A 107 17.24 -4.99 -22.86
N ASN A 108 16.00 -4.95 -22.35
CA ASN A 108 14.77 -4.89 -23.15
C ASN A 108 14.14 -3.50 -23.14
N THR A 109 14.82 -2.48 -22.58
CA THR A 109 14.28 -1.12 -22.50
C THR A 109 14.35 -0.43 -23.87
N THR A 110 13.29 0.32 -24.18
CA THR A 110 13.27 1.24 -25.34
C THR A 110 13.77 2.62 -24.94
N GLN A 111 14.09 3.46 -25.92
CA GLN A 111 14.55 4.83 -25.65
C GLN A 111 13.54 5.63 -24.79
N GLU A 112 12.25 5.43 -24.97
CA GLU A 112 11.18 6.09 -24.21
C GLU A 112 11.16 5.66 -22.75
N MET A 113 11.56 4.41 -22.47
CA MET A 113 11.67 3.86 -21.12
C MET A 113 12.90 4.36 -20.35
N PHE A 114 13.88 4.98 -21.04
CA PHE A 114 15.03 5.60 -20.37
C PHE A 114 14.75 6.98 -19.79
N ILE A 115 13.61 7.58 -20.15
CA ILE A 115 13.21 8.90 -19.62
C ILE A 115 12.94 8.75 -18.12
N GLN A 116 13.48 9.69 -17.34
CA GLN A 116 13.36 9.77 -15.89
C GLN A 116 12.81 11.14 -15.50
N ASP A 117 11.56 11.40 -15.89
CA ASP A 117 10.86 12.55 -15.39
C ASP A 117 10.53 12.36 -13.89
N PRO A 118 10.38 13.44 -13.11
CA PRO A 118 10.12 13.34 -11.69
C PRO A 118 8.87 12.53 -11.37
N ILE A 119 9.01 11.61 -10.41
CA ILE A 119 7.93 10.79 -9.85
C ILE A 119 8.15 10.68 -8.35
N HIS A 120 7.10 10.80 -7.55
CA HIS A 120 7.16 10.61 -6.11
C HIS A 120 6.59 9.25 -5.74
N VAL A 121 7.30 8.51 -4.89
CA VAL A 121 6.81 7.28 -4.27
C VAL A 121 6.40 7.63 -2.84
N GLU A 122 5.10 7.67 -2.60
CA GLU A 122 4.54 7.98 -1.29
C GLU A 122 4.55 6.74 -0.39
N TYR A 123 4.15 5.58 -0.95
CA TYR A 123 4.13 4.31 -0.26
C TYR A 123 4.68 3.21 -1.16
N ALA A 124 5.40 2.26 -0.56
CA ALA A 124 5.85 1.04 -1.22
C ALA A 124 5.75 -0.14 -0.25
N TRP A 125 5.22 -1.27 -0.71
CA TRP A 125 5.11 -2.50 0.08
C TRP A 125 5.07 -3.73 -0.80
N ILE A 126 5.36 -4.90 -0.21
CA ILE A 126 5.27 -6.19 -0.90
C ILE A 126 4.11 -6.96 -0.30
N SER A 127 3.16 -7.38 -1.14
CA SER A 127 2.06 -8.27 -0.76
C SER A 127 1.54 -9.05 -1.97
N GLY A 128 0.96 -10.22 -1.75
CA GLY A 128 0.37 -11.04 -2.81
C GLY A 128 1.33 -11.43 -3.93
N GLY A 129 2.65 -11.38 -3.71
CA GLY A 129 3.65 -11.63 -4.75
C GLY A 129 3.93 -10.42 -5.64
N TYR A 130 3.51 -9.23 -5.24
CA TYR A 130 3.72 -7.98 -5.96
C TYR A 130 4.50 -6.97 -5.14
N MET A 131 5.30 -6.16 -5.84
CA MET A 131 5.74 -4.87 -5.35
C MET A 131 4.65 -3.85 -5.67
N ASN A 132 4.04 -3.30 -4.65
CA ASN A 132 2.98 -2.32 -4.77
C ASN A 132 3.51 -0.93 -4.42
N LEU A 133 3.18 0.03 -5.23
CA LEU A 133 3.55 1.43 -5.02
C LEU A 133 2.29 2.30 -5.07
N TYR A 134 2.22 3.30 -4.19
CA TYR A 134 1.39 4.48 -4.42
C TYR A 134 2.30 5.61 -4.85
N ILE A 135 2.12 6.05 -6.08
CA ILE A 135 2.95 7.06 -6.71
C ILE A 135 2.16 8.34 -6.94
N MET A 136 2.87 9.46 -6.94
CA MET A 136 2.33 10.75 -7.37
C MET A 136 3.19 11.32 -8.49
N VAL A 137 2.54 11.72 -9.57
CA VAL A 137 3.18 12.35 -10.71
C VAL A 137 2.69 13.78 -10.87
N PRO A 138 3.60 14.73 -11.09
CA PRO A 138 3.20 16.08 -11.43
C PRO A 138 2.66 16.10 -12.87
N MET A 139 1.50 16.71 -13.04
CA MET A 139 0.84 16.83 -14.34
C MET A 139 0.18 18.19 -14.47
N LYS A 140 0.07 18.70 -15.70
CA LYS A 140 -0.65 19.95 -15.95
C LYS A 140 -2.12 19.78 -15.61
N SER A 141 -2.70 20.78 -14.98
CA SER A 141 -4.13 20.76 -14.68
C SER A 141 -4.95 20.68 -15.97
N GLY A 142 -5.84 19.69 -16.04
CA GLY A 142 -6.68 19.43 -17.21
C GLY A 142 -5.97 18.74 -18.38
N SER A 143 -4.78 18.21 -18.19
CA SER A 143 -4.08 17.39 -19.19
C SER A 143 -4.68 15.99 -19.30
N ASP A 144 -4.87 15.52 -20.53
CA ASP A 144 -5.27 14.16 -20.87
C ASP A 144 -4.06 13.27 -21.26
N THR A 145 -2.86 13.80 -21.12
CA THR A 145 -1.63 13.10 -21.50
C THR A 145 -1.42 11.88 -20.62
N LYS A 146 -1.24 10.72 -21.26
CA LYS A 146 -0.93 9.50 -20.56
C LYS A 146 0.55 9.43 -20.22
N HIS A 147 0.85 9.29 -18.95
CA HIS A 147 2.19 9.09 -18.44
C HIS A 147 2.58 7.60 -18.52
N MET A 148 3.84 7.31 -18.82
CA MET A 148 4.37 5.96 -18.84
C MET A 148 5.17 5.72 -17.56
N ILE A 149 4.84 4.63 -16.85
CA ILE A 149 5.54 4.20 -15.64
C ILE A 149 6.11 2.81 -15.89
N ASN A 150 7.39 2.62 -15.61
CA ASN A 150 8.05 1.32 -15.73
C ASN A 150 8.95 1.07 -14.52
N LEU A 151 8.98 -0.17 -14.04
CA LEU A 151 9.99 -0.64 -13.10
C LEU A 151 11.03 -1.43 -13.90
N VAL A 152 12.26 -0.93 -13.95
CA VAL A 152 13.35 -1.52 -14.72
C VAL A 152 14.28 -2.28 -13.80
N HIS A 153 14.51 -3.55 -14.08
CA HIS A 153 15.49 -4.39 -13.38
C HIS A 153 16.91 -4.08 -13.88
N GLU A 154 17.74 -3.60 -12.97
CA GLU A 154 19.12 -3.14 -13.26
C GLU A 154 20.19 -4.18 -12.85
N GLY A 155 19.80 -5.36 -12.38
CA GLY A 155 20.70 -6.40 -11.88
C GLY A 155 20.68 -6.57 -10.37
N ALA A 156 21.67 -7.26 -9.82
CA ALA A 156 21.84 -7.47 -8.38
C ALA A 156 22.42 -6.23 -7.70
N MET A 157 22.34 -6.17 -6.36
CA MET A 157 23.12 -5.21 -5.58
C MET A 157 24.58 -5.62 -5.60
N ILE A 158 25.47 -4.64 -5.58
CA ILE A 158 26.92 -4.85 -5.60
C ILE A 158 27.48 -4.61 -4.18
N ASP A 159 28.28 -5.53 -3.70
CA ASP A 159 29.06 -5.35 -2.49
C ASP A 159 30.17 -4.30 -2.75
N SER A 160 30.15 -3.22 -1.97
CA SER A 160 31.09 -2.11 -2.18
C SER A 160 32.53 -2.46 -1.81
N ALA A 161 32.79 -3.50 -1.03
CA ALA A 161 34.12 -3.93 -0.62
C ALA A 161 34.74 -4.91 -1.61
N THR A 162 33.93 -5.82 -2.17
CA THR A 162 34.39 -6.87 -3.09
C THR A 162 34.12 -6.57 -4.56
N ASN A 163 33.21 -5.65 -4.83
CA ASN A 163 32.67 -5.36 -6.17
C ASN A 163 31.97 -6.57 -6.83
N GLU A 164 31.46 -7.49 -6.02
CA GLU A 164 30.74 -8.67 -6.47
C GLU A 164 29.23 -8.51 -6.30
N GLU A 165 28.46 -9.26 -7.09
CA GLU A 165 27.00 -9.30 -6.95
C GLU A 165 26.59 -10.04 -5.68
N ILE A 166 25.64 -9.46 -4.93
CA ILE A 166 25.07 -10.07 -3.73
C ILE A 166 23.88 -10.93 -4.15
N SER A 167 23.97 -12.22 -3.93
CA SER A 167 22.90 -13.18 -4.25
C SER A 167 21.59 -12.85 -3.50
N GLY A 168 20.44 -13.11 -4.12
CA GLY A 168 19.12 -12.82 -3.54
C GLY A 168 18.79 -11.35 -3.42
N THR A 169 19.55 -10.47 -4.11
CA THR A 169 19.30 -9.04 -4.14
C THR A 169 19.00 -8.54 -5.54
N TYR A 170 18.15 -7.53 -5.64
CA TYR A 170 17.67 -6.98 -6.91
C TYR A 170 17.61 -5.46 -6.83
N ARG A 171 18.17 -4.80 -7.86
CA ARG A 171 18.09 -3.35 -8.03
C ARG A 171 17.07 -3.01 -9.10
N PHE A 172 16.22 -2.06 -8.78
CA PHE A 172 15.22 -1.53 -9.70
C PHE A 172 15.34 -0.02 -9.82
N THR A 173 15.06 0.49 -11.01
CA THR A 173 14.82 1.91 -11.24
C THR A 173 13.36 2.10 -11.64
N LEU A 174 12.61 2.89 -10.86
CA LEU A 174 11.28 3.32 -11.25
C LEU A 174 11.43 4.49 -12.21
N ARG A 175 10.99 4.31 -13.44
CA ARG A 175 11.11 5.28 -14.53
C ARG A 175 9.77 5.85 -14.90
N HIS A 176 9.76 7.14 -15.11
CA HIS A 176 8.59 7.90 -15.49
C HIS A 176 8.86 8.69 -16.75
N ASN A 177 7.99 8.57 -17.74
CA ASN A 177 7.96 9.44 -18.92
C ASN A 177 6.62 10.17 -18.93
N SER A 178 6.67 11.49 -18.77
CA SER A 178 5.50 12.36 -18.76
C SER A 178 4.91 12.61 -20.14
N ASN A 179 5.54 12.10 -21.20
CA ASN A 179 5.17 12.35 -22.61
C ASN A 179 4.98 13.85 -22.94
N GLY A 180 5.86 14.68 -22.34
CA GLY A 180 5.84 16.13 -22.54
C GLY A 180 4.93 16.91 -21.62
N ASP A 181 4.19 16.25 -20.73
CA ASP A 181 3.40 16.91 -19.68
C ASP A 181 4.27 17.26 -18.46
N LYS A 182 5.42 17.88 -18.75
CA LYS A 182 6.38 18.28 -17.72
C LYS A 182 5.92 19.53 -16.99
N ILE A 183 6.12 19.52 -15.68
CA ILE A 183 6.05 20.76 -14.90
C ILE A 183 7.31 21.56 -15.15
N VAL A 184 7.09 22.84 -15.47
CA VAL A 184 8.12 23.86 -15.40
C VAL A 184 7.90 24.58 -14.08
N PRO A 185 8.83 24.56 -13.09
CA PRO A 185 8.63 25.08 -11.75
C PRO A 185 8.20 26.55 -11.72
N GLU A 186 8.66 27.34 -12.69
CA GLU A 186 8.25 28.73 -12.85
C GLU A 186 6.77 28.89 -13.28
N GLN A 187 6.17 27.79 -13.81
CA GLN A 187 4.76 27.72 -14.20
C GLN A 187 3.94 26.88 -13.19
N ALA A 188 4.49 26.61 -12.02
CA ALA A 188 3.97 25.67 -11.03
C ALA A 188 2.56 25.99 -10.48
N ILE A 189 1.99 27.14 -10.84
CA ILE A 189 0.63 27.53 -10.43
C ILE A 189 -0.46 26.62 -11.06
N ASN A 190 -0.14 25.92 -12.15
CA ASN A 190 -1.11 25.19 -12.99
C ASN A 190 -0.86 23.66 -13.04
N TYR A 191 -0.34 23.06 -11.99
CA TYR A 191 -0.19 21.61 -11.94
C TYR A 191 -0.99 20.99 -10.81
N VAL A 192 -1.23 19.71 -10.94
CA VAL A 192 -1.78 18.85 -9.90
C VAL A 192 -0.86 17.63 -9.70
N LEU A 193 -0.90 17.05 -8.52
CA LEU A 193 -0.26 15.75 -8.26
C LEU A 193 -1.31 14.65 -8.47
N GLY A 194 -1.15 13.90 -9.54
CA GLY A 194 -2.01 12.75 -9.85
C GLY A 194 -1.52 11.50 -9.12
N GLY A 195 -2.31 11.00 -8.15
CA GLY A 195 -2.00 9.77 -7.41
C GLY A 195 -2.45 8.51 -8.17
N ARG A 196 -1.63 7.43 -8.12
CA ARG A 196 -1.95 6.13 -8.71
C ARG A 196 -1.36 4.98 -7.92
N TYR A 197 -2.12 3.88 -7.84
CA TYR A 197 -1.57 2.60 -7.42
C TYR A 197 -0.98 1.88 -8.62
N VAL A 198 0.22 1.32 -8.43
CA VAL A 198 0.94 0.51 -9.43
C VAL A 198 1.42 -0.76 -8.75
N SER A 199 1.28 -1.89 -9.42
CA SER A 199 1.78 -3.19 -8.96
C SER A 199 2.68 -3.82 -10.01
N PHE A 200 3.77 -4.43 -9.54
CA PHE A 200 4.72 -5.16 -10.37
C PHE A 200 4.89 -6.58 -9.82
N PRO A 201 4.63 -7.63 -10.62
CA PRO A 201 4.74 -9.00 -10.16
C PRO A 201 6.20 -9.35 -9.83
N LEU A 202 6.41 -10.00 -8.69
CA LEU A 202 7.72 -10.43 -8.20
C LEU A 202 7.94 -11.95 -8.32
N SER A 203 7.05 -12.69 -8.95
CA SER A 203 7.11 -14.15 -9.00
C SER A 203 8.42 -14.68 -9.57
N SER A 204 9.05 -13.96 -10.52
CA SER A 204 10.35 -14.32 -11.11
C SER A 204 11.55 -13.99 -10.22
N TYR A 205 11.34 -13.21 -9.14
CA TYR A 205 12.39 -12.71 -8.25
C TYR A 205 12.32 -13.33 -6.85
N ILE A 206 11.14 -13.78 -6.43
CA ILE A 206 10.91 -14.41 -5.13
C ILE A 206 11.05 -15.94 -5.33
N THR A 207 12.25 -16.38 -5.62
CA THR A 207 12.58 -17.83 -5.78
C THR A 207 13.11 -18.46 -4.49
N GLU A 208 13.52 -17.65 -3.53
CA GLU A 208 14.08 -18.06 -2.25
C GLU A 208 13.20 -17.58 -1.09
N LYS A 209 13.53 -18.04 0.12
CA LYS A 209 12.78 -17.64 1.34
C LYS A 209 12.91 -16.16 1.66
N GLU A 210 14.01 -15.55 1.25
CA GLU A 210 14.30 -14.14 1.46
C GLU A 210 14.83 -13.51 0.17
N ALA A 211 14.40 -12.30 -0.12
CA ALA A 211 14.91 -11.49 -1.22
C ALA A 211 14.98 -10.03 -0.78
N LYS A 212 16.00 -9.31 -1.22
CA LYS A 212 16.20 -7.90 -0.92
C LYS A 212 16.08 -7.07 -2.18
N PHE A 213 15.27 -6.03 -2.11
CA PHE A 213 14.96 -5.14 -3.23
C PHE A 213 15.41 -3.72 -2.92
N SER A 214 16.08 -3.10 -3.87
CA SER A 214 16.38 -1.67 -3.88
C SER A 214 15.63 -1.02 -5.02
N ILE A 215 14.94 0.08 -4.78
CA ILE A 215 14.23 0.84 -5.79
C ILE A 215 14.76 2.27 -5.75
N GLU A 216 15.12 2.81 -6.91
CA GLU A 216 15.53 4.20 -7.07
C GLU A 216 14.59 4.92 -8.03
N TRP A 217 14.39 6.22 -7.80
CA TRP A 217 13.61 7.09 -8.68
C TRP A 217 14.10 8.53 -8.61
N VAL A 218 13.71 9.35 -9.56
CA VAL A 218 14.02 10.77 -9.59
C VAL A 218 12.84 11.57 -9.05
N TRP A 219 13.10 12.49 -8.14
CA TRP A 219 12.12 13.42 -7.59
C TRP A 219 12.68 14.85 -7.51
N HIS A 220 11.78 15.81 -7.45
CA HIS A 220 12.14 17.18 -7.20
C HIS A 220 12.67 17.37 -5.79
N LYS A 221 13.68 18.21 -5.65
CA LYS A 221 14.11 18.66 -4.33
C LYS A 221 13.02 19.53 -3.70
N ASN A 222 12.79 19.34 -2.41
CA ASN A 222 11.89 20.20 -1.65
C ASN A 222 12.57 21.53 -1.37
N VAL A 223 11.94 22.64 -1.78
CA VAL A 223 12.40 23.99 -1.46
C VAL A 223 11.25 24.75 -0.82
N GLY A 224 11.26 24.86 0.50
CA GLY A 224 10.18 25.48 1.25
C GLY A 224 8.84 24.74 1.05
N ALA A 225 7.80 25.47 0.62
CA ALA A 225 6.46 24.91 0.38
C ALA A 225 6.24 24.47 -1.08
N GLY A 226 7.26 24.47 -1.94
CA GLY A 226 7.13 24.19 -3.38
C GLY A 226 8.12 23.16 -3.90
N LEU A 227 7.88 22.73 -5.13
CA LEU A 227 8.81 21.89 -5.87
C LEU A 227 9.91 22.76 -6.50
N SER A 228 11.17 22.27 -6.40
CA SER A 228 12.31 22.87 -7.11
C SER A 228 12.37 22.36 -8.55
N SER A 229 13.00 23.14 -9.46
CA SER A 229 13.42 22.64 -10.77
C SER A 229 14.54 21.62 -10.67
N GLU A 230 15.34 21.68 -9.60
CA GLU A 230 16.36 20.67 -9.33
C GLU A 230 15.74 19.37 -8.90
N THR A 231 16.33 18.29 -9.37
CA THR A 231 15.95 16.92 -9.02
C THR A 231 17.05 16.23 -8.25
N GLU A 232 16.66 15.18 -7.52
CA GLU A 232 17.58 14.29 -6.84
C GLU A 232 17.12 12.84 -6.98
N THR A 233 18.03 11.90 -6.87
CA THR A 233 17.69 10.48 -6.80
C THR A 233 17.26 10.15 -5.38
N LYS A 234 16.08 9.58 -5.25
CA LYS A 234 15.55 8.99 -4.03
C LYS A 234 15.66 7.47 -4.13
N GLY A 235 15.68 6.80 -3.01
CA GLY A 235 15.72 5.35 -2.99
C GLY A 235 15.12 4.77 -1.72
N LEU A 236 14.73 3.52 -1.80
CA LEU A 236 14.33 2.70 -0.66
C LEU A 236 14.89 1.29 -0.82
N VAL A 237 15.07 0.62 0.31
CA VAL A 237 15.43 -0.79 0.36
C VAL A 237 14.39 -1.53 1.18
N THR A 238 13.93 -2.67 0.65
CA THR A 238 12.98 -3.55 1.35
C THR A 238 13.44 -4.99 1.28
N THR A 239 12.98 -5.79 2.24
CA THR A 239 13.23 -7.22 2.29
C THR A 239 11.90 -7.97 2.24
N TYR A 240 11.83 -8.96 1.38
CA TYR A 240 10.78 -9.96 1.39
C TYR A 240 11.24 -11.15 2.23
N SER A 241 10.35 -11.68 3.07
CA SER A 241 10.54 -12.94 3.76
C SER A 241 9.29 -13.79 3.59
N ALA A 242 9.45 -15.01 3.09
CA ALA A 242 8.34 -15.96 2.93
C ALA A 242 7.69 -16.34 4.27
N GLU A 243 8.46 -16.31 5.36
CA GLU A 243 7.95 -16.59 6.71
C GLU A 243 7.05 -15.48 7.24
N GLY A 244 7.27 -14.23 6.83
CA GLY A 244 6.44 -13.08 7.18
C GLY A 244 5.05 -13.10 6.56
N PHE A 245 4.86 -13.83 5.46
CA PHE A 245 3.57 -13.94 4.78
C PHE A 245 2.61 -14.96 5.39
N GLN A 246 3.13 -15.96 6.11
CA GLN A 246 2.29 -16.97 6.77
C GLN A 246 1.57 -16.44 8.01
N HIS A 247 2.03 -15.30 8.54
CA HIS A 247 1.45 -14.63 9.70
C HIS A 247 1.28 -13.14 9.44
N ALA A 248 0.50 -12.79 8.40
CA ALA A 248 0.04 -11.41 8.29
C ALA A 248 -0.65 -11.03 9.61
N PRO A 249 -0.16 -10.01 10.33
CA PRO A 249 -0.83 -9.59 11.56
C PRO A 249 -2.27 -9.22 11.23
N LYS A 250 -3.20 -9.56 12.12
CA LYS A 250 -4.64 -9.26 11.99
C LYS A 250 -4.98 -7.76 11.94
N SER A 251 -3.99 -6.90 11.93
CA SER A 251 -4.13 -5.46 11.69
C SER A 251 -3.15 -5.08 10.59
N THR A 252 -3.70 -4.70 9.48
CA THR A 252 -2.99 -4.20 8.30
C THR A 252 -2.43 -2.82 8.58
N THR A 253 -1.33 -2.76 9.27
CA THR A 253 -0.43 -1.67 9.02
C THR A 253 0.44 -2.16 7.87
N ALA A 254 0.24 -1.62 6.67
CA ALA A 254 1.21 -1.76 5.61
C ALA A 254 2.56 -1.47 6.25
N GLN A 255 3.52 -2.40 6.13
CA GLN A 255 4.86 -2.13 6.63
C GLN A 255 5.35 -0.94 5.82
N GLN A 256 5.28 0.22 6.45
CA GLN A 256 5.77 1.46 5.89
C GLN A 256 7.26 1.31 5.79
N MET A 257 7.74 1.16 4.56
CA MET A 257 9.18 1.07 4.33
C MET A 257 9.80 2.41 4.67
N ALA A 258 10.83 2.38 5.50
CA ALA A 258 11.58 3.59 5.80
C ALA A 258 12.20 4.12 4.50
N ILE A 259 11.85 5.35 4.16
CA ILE A 259 12.55 6.11 3.14
C ILE A 259 13.93 6.41 3.73
N VAL A 260 14.97 5.92 3.11
CA VAL A 260 16.33 6.26 3.50
C VAL A 260 16.65 7.60 2.84
N GLU A 261 16.83 8.65 3.65
CA GLU A 261 17.30 9.98 3.21
C GLU A 261 18.75 9.93 2.71
#